data_1768d5994356acf608c06f93fff20876
#
_entry.id   1768d5994356acf608c06f93fff20876
#
_cell.length_a   1.000
_cell.length_b   1.000
_cell.length_c   1.000
_cell.angle_alpha   90.00
_cell.angle_beta   90.00
_cell.angle_gamma   90.00
#
_symmetry.space_group_name_H-M   'P 1'
#
loop_
_entity.id
_entity.type
_entity.pdbx_description
1 polymer ?
#
loop_
_entity_poly.entity_id
_entity_poly.type
_entity_poly.pdbx_seq_one_letter_code
_entity_poly.pdbx_strand_id
1 'polypeptide(L)'
;MRTKHRIADKLFFLLLTITVFSSCANSKKDIVPSAEYAPFVNAYTGGVISQTSNIRIELTQDQPMVDLNNELKENPFSFSPSLKGKAYWVSNNTIEFVPEPGTLKPGEFYEGTFQLGRFVEVDSRLKEFKFSFRVQEPNFTLYVEPLTTIDIDSHGDLVTLKGEVRFSDATPKEAVEEILSAKGGNGQSYPVSITPTDHSTRYQFEIAGVIREAEDYQLEITANGSPAGIDRKLAENVLIPAKNDFRFLSAKRIDEPENGIEIVFSDPVSTTQDLNGLIEIPEVSSSIFQVENNKVYIYFEANQLSKLTLKIHEGVKNSRDKSLGKSHSIAFSELNLKPQVSMSTSAAILPDSKSLIIPFRAVNLYAVDLSVIRIFENNVLMFMQTNTLSSASELRRSGRLVYQNTLWLSKDSTKDVHRWEDYSIDLAGLIRQEPGAIYRVILSFRQEYSAYPCSGTEKQKMSFADNTVSEGLTKVSGNSTFEENEAEWDTPETYFYYNGNIKMDWSQYNWRERNNPCHPSYYMDSDRAASCNV
;
A
#
# COMPACT_ATOMS: atom_id res chain seq x y z
N MET A 1 -40.21 -30.41 -48.65
CA MET A 1 -38.99 -29.58 -48.62
C MET A 1 -38.87 -28.66 -47.36
N ARG A 2 -39.64 -28.90 -46.28
CA ARG A 2 -39.68 -28.08 -45.04
C ARG A 2 -39.07 -28.73 -43.79
N THR A 3 -38.56 -29.95 -43.88
CA THR A 3 -38.05 -30.73 -42.74
C THR A 3 -36.51 -30.77 -42.62
N LYS A 4 -35.76 -30.40 -43.67
CA LYS A 4 -34.28 -30.39 -43.61
C LYS A 4 -33.66 -29.14 -42.95
N HIS A 5 -34.34 -28.00 -42.93
CA HIS A 5 -33.83 -26.79 -42.29
C HIS A 5 -33.89 -26.82 -40.75
N ARG A 6 -34.85 -27.50 -40.16
CA ARG A 6 -35.01 -27.59 -38.69
C ARG A 6 -33.97 -28.48 -38.00
N ILE A 7 -33.31 -29.38 -38.70
CA ILE A 7 -32.27 -30.26 -38.14
C ILE A 7 -30.91 -29.52 -38.17
N ALA A 8 -30.64 -28.73 -39.20
CA ALA A 8 -29.40 -27.93 -39.29
C ALA A 8 -29.35 -26.84 -38.22
N ASP A 9 -30.47 -26.13 -37.95
CA ASP A 9 -30.52 -25.12 -36.91
C ASP A 9 -30.37 -25.70 -35.50
N LYS A 10 -30.89 -26.86 -35.23
CA LYS A 10 -30.71 -27.55 -33.94
C LYS A 10 -29.31 -28.09 -33.74
N LEU A 11 -28.63 -28.51 -34.82
CA LEU A 11 -27.22 -28.95 -34.75
C LEU A 11 -26.27 -27.75 -34.56
N PHE A 12 -26.59 -26.60 -35.19
CA PHE A 12 -25.81 -25.38 -35.03
C PHE A 12 -25.94 -24.80 -33.63
N PHE A 13 -27.14 -24.83 -33.03
CA PHE A 13 -27.36 -24.41 -31.63
C PHE A 13 -26.74 -25.40 -30.63
N LEU A 14 -26.68 -26.68 -30.93
CA LEU A 14 -26.02 -27.66 -30.06
C LEU A 14 -24.50 -27.57 -30.13
N LEU A 15 -23.92 -27.22 -31.28
CA LEU A 15 -22.48 -26.95 -31.40
C LEU A 15 -22.06 -25.62 -30.72
N LEU A 16 -22.92 -24.59 -30.75
CA LEU A 16 -22.65 -23.32 -30.12
C LEU A 16 -22.72 -23.39 -28.59
N THR A 17 -23.52 -24.30 -28.03
CA THR A 17 -23.60 -24.52 -26.57
C THR A 17 -22.46 -25.35 -26.01
N ILE A 18 -21.72 -26.10 -26.82
CA ILE A 18 -20.57 -26.90 -26.35
C ILE A 18 -19.29 -26.06 -26.25
N THR A 19 -19.21 -24.92 -26.95
CA THR A 19 -18.03 -24.05 -26.91
C THR A 19 -18.00 -23.07 -25.73
N VAL A 20 -19.05 -22.96 -24.91
CA VAL A 20 -19.14 -22.02 -23.80
C VAL A 20 -18.70 -22.62 -22.45
N PHE A 21 -18.44 -23.93 -22.36
CA PHE A 21 -18.11 -24.60 -21.09
C PHE A 21 -16.64 -25.02 -20.94
N SER A 22 -15.70 -24.45 -21.71
CA SER A 22 -14.28 -24.77 -21.58
C SER A 22 -13.42 -23.63 -21.00
N SER A 23 -13.99 -22.78 -20.12
CA SER A 23 -13.20 -21.82 -19.37
C SER A 23 -13.38 -22.04 -17.85
N CYS A 24 -13.19 -23.28 -17.40
CA CYS A 24 -12.73 -23.49 -16.04
C CYS A 24 -11.20 -23.33 -16.06
N ALA A 25 -10.72 -22.12 -15.82
CA ALA A 25 -9.35 -21.93 -15.42
C ALA A 25 -9.16 -22.75 -14.13
N ASN A 26 -8.54 -23.92 -14.23
CA ASN A 26 -7.99 -24.61 -13.07
C ASN A 26 -6.98 -23.64 -12.44
N SER A 27 -7.40 -22.90 -11.42
CA SER A 27 -6.45 -22.16 -10.59
C SER A 27 -5.54 -23.20 -9.95
N LYS A 28 -4.29 -23.25 -10.41
CA LYS A 28 -3.27 -24.10 -9.78
C LYS A 28 -3.23 -23.72 -8.31
N LYS A 29 -3.34 -24.71 -7.43
CA LYS A 29 -3.27 -24.49 -5.99
C LYS A 29 -1.81 -24.28 -5.58
N ASP A 30 -1.60 -23.37 -4.64
CA ASP A 30 -0.29 -23.17 -4.03
C ASP A 30 0.21 -24.46 -3.38
N ILE A 31 1.48 -24.78 -3.62
CA ILE A 31 2.16 -25.88 -2.96
C ILE A 31 2.72 -25.34 -1.66
N VAL A 32 2.13 -25.76 -0.55
CA VAL A 32 2.59 -25.46 0.80
C VAL A 32 3.45 -26.62 1.28
N PRO A 33 4.75 -26.41 1.56
CA PRO A 33 5.61 -27.46 2.08
C PRO A 33 5.10 -28.00 3.42
N SER A 34 5.26 -29.30 3.64
CA SER A 34 4.92 -29.95 4.92
C SER A 34 5.82 -29.43 6.06
N ALA A 35 5.28 -29.35 7.26
CA ALA A 35 6.01 -29.02 8.50
C ALA A 35 7.23 -29.92 8.77
N GLU A 36 7.26 -31.13 8.19
CA GLU A 36 8.40 -32.03 8.28
C GLU A 36 9.72 -31.45 7.71
N TYR A 37 9.62 -30.43 6.85
CA TYR A 37 10.81 -29.73 6.32
C TYR A 37 11.36 -28.63 7.25
N ALA A 38 10.59 -28.19 8.26
CA ALA A 38 11.00 -27.11 9.16
C ALA A 38 12.36 -27.32 9.86
N PRO A 39 12.78 -28.56 10.23
CA PRO A 39 14.12 -28.78 10.79
C PRO A 39 15.27 -28.56 9.80
N PHE A 40 15.00 -28.48 8.49
CA PHE A 40 16.02 -28.46 7.45
C PHE A 40 16.00 -27.17 6.62
N VAL A 41 14.83 -26.55 6.44
CA VAL A 41 14.64 -25.35 5.62
C VAL A 41 14.08 -24.25 6.51
N ASN A 42 14.84 -23.16 6.65
CA ASN A 42 14.48 -22.01 7.46
C ASN A 42 13.53 -21.04 6.71
N ALA A 43 13.83 -20.79 5.43
CA ALA A 43 13.03 -19.92 4.59
C ALA A 43 13.10 -20.34 3.11
N TYR A 44 12.08 -19.97 2.35
CA TYR A 44 12.03 -20.20 0.91
C TYR A 44 11.22 -19.12 0.20
N THR A 45 11.47 -18.95 -1.10
CA THR A 45 10.68 -18.05 -1.95
C THR A 45 9.33 -18.69 -2.26
N GLY A 46 8.23 -18.02 -1.84
CA GLY A 46 6.86 -18.45 -2.08
C GLY A 46 5.92 -17.26 -2.35
N GLY A 47 4.63 -17.55 -2.58
CA GLY A 47 3.58 -16.54 -2.80
C GLY A 47 3.76 -15.73 -4.08
N VAL A 48 3.50 -14.41 -4.07
CA VAL A 48 3.67 -13.53 -5.23
C VAL A 48 5.03 -12.85 -5.18
N ILE A 49 5.78 -12.93 -6.27
CA ILE A 49 7.12 -12.35 -6.39
C ILE A 49 7.19 -11.39 -7.59
N SER A 50 8.16 -10.46 -7.56
CA SER A 50 8.47 -9.60 -8.69
C SER A 50 9.03 -10.41 -9.87
N GLN A 51 8.81 -9.93 -11.08
CA GLN A 51 9.44 -10.48 -12.29
C GLN A 51 10.98 -10.38 -12.29
N THR A 52 11.54 -9.57 -11.41
CA THR A 52 13.00 -9.41 -11.23
C THR A 52 13.53 -10.18 -10.01
N SER A 53 12.67 -10.93 -9.33
CA SER A 53 13.06 -11.64 -8.11
C SER A 53 13.96 -12.84 -8.38
N ASN A 54 14.89 -13.06 -7.48
CA ASN A 54 15.62 -14.33 -7.37
C ASN A 54 14.83 -15.31 -6.49
N ILE A 55 15.08 -16.60 -6.67
CA ILE A 55 14.42 -17.67 -5.90
C ILE A 55 15.42 -18.23 -4.91
N ARG A 56 15.12 -18.21 -3.61
CA ARG A 56 16.02 -18.58 -2.52
C ARG A 56 15.48 -19.72 -1.70
N ILE A 57 16.40 -20.57 -1.23
CA ILE A 57 16.18 -21.54 -0.15
C ILE A 57 17.24 -21.28 0.91
N GLU A 58 16.80 -21.07 2.12
CA GLU A 58 17.65 -20.92 3.30
C GLU A 58 17.56 -22.20 4.14
N LEU A 59 18.69 -22.82 4.39
CA LEU A 59 18.78 -24.01 5.24
C LEU A 59 18.88 -23.59 6.72
N THR A 60 18.49 -24.48 7.61
CA THR A 60 18.60 -24.23 9.07
C THR A 60 20.03 -24.32 9.58
N GLN A 61 20.92 -25.00 8.85
CA GLN A 61 22.31 -25.23 9.23
C GLN A 61 23.28 -24.72 8.19
N ASP A 62 24.37 -24.14 8.65
CA ASP A 62 25.47 -23.74 7.79
C ASP A 62 26.14 -24.97 7.13
N GLN A 63 26.46 -24.83 5.87
CA GLN A 63 27.18 -25.85 5.12
C GLN A 63 28.67 -25.58 5.19
N PRO A 64 29.48 -26.62 5.46
CA PRO A 64 30.95 -26.46 5.51
C PRO A 64 31.50 -26.21 4.10
N MET A 65 32.47 -25.29 4.01
CA MET A 65 33.24 -25.02 2.79
C MET A 65 32.41 -24.68 1.54
N VAL A 66 31.49 -23.74 1.67
CA VAL A 66 30.74 -23.20 0.52
C VAL A 66 31.61 -22.19 -0.24
N ASP A 67 31.51 -22.23 -1.56
CA ASP A 67 32.18 -21.27 -2.44
C ASP A 67 31.20 -20.13 -2.76
N LEU A 68 31.27 -19.05 -1.95
CA LEU A 68 30.33 -17.94 -2.00
C LEU A 68 30.44 -17.19 -3.34
N ASN A 69 29.28 -16.82 -3.87
CA ASN A 69 29.11 -16.07 -5.12
C ASN A 69 29.59 -16.78 -6.40
N ASN A 70 30.03 -18.02 -6.30
CA ASN A 70 30.36 -18.84 -7.46
C ASN A 70 29.14 -19.73 -7.87
N GLU A 71 29.02 -19.94 -9.18
CA GLU A 71 27.96 -20.77 -9.75
C GLU A 71 28.09 -22.22 -9.27
N LEU A 72 27.00 -22.81 -8.79
CA LEU A 72 26.98 -24.24 -8.46
C LEU A 72 27.18 -25.08 -9.74
N LYS A 73 28.08 -26.06 -9.66
CA LYS A 73 28.35 -26.96 -10.78
C LYS A 73 27.12 -27.71 -11.28
N GLU A 74 26.18 -28.01 -10.38
CA GLU A 74 24.91 -28.64 -10.69
C GLU A 74 23.78 -27.82 -10.06
N ASN A 75 22.84 -27.38 -10.87
CA ASN A 75 21.67 -26.64 -10.41
C ASN A 75 20.76 -27.55 -9.57
N PRO A 76 20.53 -27.23 -8.28
CA PRO A 76 19.65 -28.02 -7.42
C PRO A 76 18.15 -27.71 -7.64
N PHE A 77 17.81 -26.68 -8.42
CA PHE A 77 16.43 -26.28 -8.68
C PHE A 77 15.92 -26.81 -10.00
N SER A 78 14.65 -27.16 -10.01
CA SER A 78 13.87 -27.38 -11.22
C SER A 78 12.51 -26.72 -11.09
N PHE A 79 11.96 -26.24 -12.21
CA PHE A 79 10.70 -25.49 -12.22
C PHE A 79 9.75 -25.97 -13.30
N SER A 80 8.46 -25.84 -13.01
CA SER A 80 7.36 -26.07 -13.96
C SER A 80 6.40 -24.86 -13.93
N PRO A 81 6.29 -24.07 -15.03
CA PRO A 81 7.08 -24.11 -16.27
C PRO A 81 8.59 -23.96 -16.04
N SER A 82 9.41 -24.42 -16.99
CA SER A 82 10.86 -24.39 -16.86
C SER A 82 11.39 -22.97 -16.85
N LEU A 83 12.34 -22.69 -15.94
CA LEU A 83 13.07 -21.43 -15.85
C LEU A 83 14.54 -21.64 -16.25
N LYS A 84 15.06 -20.73 -17.05
CA LYS A 84 16.50 -20.63 -17.31
C LYS A 84 17.14 -19.73 -16.26
N GLY A 85 18.31 -20.13 -15.77
CA GLY A 85 19.01 -19.39 -14.74
C GLY A 85 20.12 -20.22 -14.12
N LYS A 86 20.79 -19.64 -13.12
CA LYS A 86 21.96 -20.22 -12.45
C LYS A 86 21.75 -20.19 -10.95
N ALA A 87 22.35 -21.13 -10.25
CA ALA A 87 22.28 -21.21 -8.79
C ALA A 87 23.63 -20.86 -8.15
N TYR A 88 23.57 -20.16 -7.00
CA TYR A 88 24.74 -19.66 -6.25
C TYR A 88 24.54 -19.86 -4.76
N TRP A 89 25.65 -20.04 -4.04
CA TRP A 89 25.67 -19.81 -2.61
C TRP A 89 25.81 -18.32 -2.32
N VAL A 90 24.84 -17.73 -1.63
CA VAL A 90 24.88 -16.32 -1.20
C VAL A 90 25.27 -16.16 0.26
N SER A 91 25.14 -17.23 1.04
CA SER A 91 25.67 -17.38 2.40
C SER A 91 25.97 -18.85 2.67
N ASN A 92 26.48 -19.15 3.87
CA ASN A 92 26.80 -20.54 4.24
C ASN A 92 25.59 -21.46 4.31
N ASN A 93 24.38 -20.91 4.41
CA ASN A 93 23.14 -21.66 4.51
C ASN A 93 22.10 -21.29 3.44
N THR A 94 22.39 -20.34 2.54
CA THR A 94 21.42 -19.83 1.57
C THR A 94 21.86 -20.05 0.14
N ILE A 95 21.02 -20.74 -0.62
CA ILE A 95 21.17 -20.98 -2.05
C ILE A 95 20.15 -20.13 -2.81
N GLU A 96 20.64 -19.41 -3.80
CA GLU A 96 19.84 -18.53 -4.65
C GLU A 96 19.90 -19.00 -6.10
N PHE A 97 18.73 -19.14 -6.72
CA PHE A 97 18.60 -19.28 -8.15
C PHE A 97 18.30 -17.92 -8.76
N VAL A 98 19.13 -17.48 -9.68
CA VAL A 98 19.01 -16.23 -10.43
C VAL A 98 18.44 -16.53 -11.80
N PRO A 99 17.16 -16.24 -12.06
CA PRO A 99 16.56 -16.42 -13.39
C PRO A 99 17.24 -15.51 -14.42
N GLU A 100 17.35 -15.99 -15.66
CA GLU A 100 17.73 -15.10 -16.77
C GLU A 100 16.66 -14.00 -16.96
N PRO A 101 17.06 -12.76 -17.27
CA PRO A 101 16.12 -11.66 -17.47
C PRO A 101 14.99 -12.02 -18.44
N GLY A 102 13.75 -11.72 -18.06
CA GLY A 102 12.55 -11.95 -18.86
C GLY A 102 12.08 -13.42 -18.92
N THR A 103 12.64 -14.33 -18.13
CA THR A 103 12.17 -15.73 -18.04
C THR A 103 11.01 -15.89 -17.06
N LEU A 104 10.95 -15.10 -15.99
CA LEU A 104 9.79 -14.99 -15.12
C LEU A 104 8.67 -14.25 -15.85
N LYS A 105 7.61 -14.98 -16.19
CA LYS A 105 6.48 -14.39 -16.93
C LYS A 105 5.46 -13.81 -15.99
N PRO A 106 5.04 -12.55 -16.17
CA PRO A 106 3.99 -11.92 -15.36
C PRO A 106 2.71 -12.78 -15.28
N GLY A 107 2.14 -12.88 -14.08
CA GLY A 107 0.92 -13.66 -13.81
C GLY A 107 1.12 -15.18 -13.81
N GLU A 108 2.26 -15.72 -14.30
CA GLU A 108 2.50 -17.15 -14.38
C GLU A 108 2.75 -17.76 -12.99
N PHE A 109 2.23 -18.96 -12.82
CA PHE A 109 2.40 -19.76 -11.61
C PHE A 109 3.48 -20.83 -11.85
N TYR A 110 4.48 -20.83 -10.99
CA TYR A 110 5.60 -21.75 -11.02
C TYR A 110 5.60 -22.70 -9.85
N GLU A 111 5.78 -23.98 -10.15
CA GLU A 111 6.09 -25.01 -9.16
C GLU A 111 7.61 -25.21 -9.15
N GLY A 112 8.21 -25.07 -7.96
CA GLY A 112 9.63 -25.27 -7.74
C GLY A 112 9.92 -26.58 -7.02
N THR A 113 10.98 -27.26 -7.39
CA THR A 113 11.52 -28.40 -6.66
C THR A 113 13.01 -28.14 -6.37
N PHE A 114 13.39 -28.19 -5.11
CA PHE A 114 14.77 -28.07 -4.66
C PHE A 114 15.27 -29.42 -4.15
N GLN A 115 16.44 -29.83 -4.58
CA GLN A 115 17.09 -31.10 -4.24
C GLN A 115 17.74 -31.04 -2.85
N LEU A 116 16.91 -30.99 -1.80
CA LEU A 116 17.35 -30.82 -0.40
C LEU A 116 18.32 -31.90 0.03
N GLY A 117 18.10 -33.16 -0.37
CA GLY A 117 18.96 -34.28 -0.01
C GLY A 117 20.39 -34.23 -0.55
N ARG A 118 20.76 -33.19 -1.33
CA ARG A 118 22.15 -32.93 -1.75
C ARG A 118 22.94 -32.16 -0.69
N PHE A 119 22.26 -31.46 0.20
CA PHE A 119 22.85 -30.52 1.16
C PHE A 119 22.71 -30.96 2.60
N VAL A 120 21.64 -31.68 2.90
CA VAL A 120 21.37 -32.18 4.25
C VAL A 120 20.99 -33.65 4.20
N GLU A 121 21.35 -34.40 5.25
CA GLU A 121 20.95 -35.78 5.39
C GLU A 121 19.51 -35.85 5.86
N VAL A 122 18.61 -36.33 5.01
CA VAL A 122 17.16 -36.41 5.24
C VAL A 122 16.61 -37.76 4.85
N ASP A 123 15.44 -38.09 5.39
CA ASP A 123 14.67 -39.24 4.95
C ASP A 123 14.44 -39.22 3.42
N SER A 124 14.34 -40.41 2.81
CA SER A 124 14.18 -40.54 1.37
C SER A 124 12.98 -39.76 0.80
N ARG A 125 11.91 -39.59 1.57
CA ARG A 125 10.69 -38.85 1.23
C ARG A 125 10.87 -37.32 1.26
N LEU A 126 11.87 -36.82 2.00
CA LEU A 126 12.16 -35.39 2.16
C LEU A 126 13.31 -34.90 1.27
N LYS A 127 13.86 -35.73 0.38
CA LYS A 127 14.97 -35.34 -0.50
C LYS A 127 14.64 -34.24 -1.47
N GLU A 128 13.36 -34.07 -1.81
CA GLU A 128 12.86 -33.04 -2.71
C GLU A 128 11.96 -32.09 -1.95
N PHE A 129 12.38 -30.83 -1.81
CA PHE A 129 11.58 -29.77 -1.25
C PHE A 129 10.74 -29.11 -2.35
N LYS A 130 9.43 -29.24 -2.30
CA LYS A 130 8.49 -28.69 -3.29
C LYS A 130 7.82 -27.44 -2.76
N PHE A 131 7.77 -26.40 -3.58
CA PHE A 131 7.19 -25.12 -3.27
C PHE A 131 6.56 -24.49 -4.52
N SER A 132 5.84 -23.39 -4.36
CA SER A 132 5.29 -22.66 -5.49
C SER A 132 5.35 -21.16 -5.27
N PHE A 133 5.30 -20.43 -6.38
CA PHE A 133 5.18 -18.98 -6.38
C PHE A 133 4.48 -18.52 -7.66
N ARG A 134 3.93 -17.30 -7.62
CA ARG A 134 3.35 -16.62 -8.77
C ARG A 134 4.11 -15.34 -9.04
N VAL A 135 4.32 -15.02 -10.30
CA VAL A 135 4.90 -13.73 -10.68
C VAL A 135 3.81 -12.66 -10.67
N GLN A 136 4.12 -11.50 -10.12
CA GLN A 136 3.21 -10.36 -10.05
C GLN A 136 2.70 -9.98 -11.44
N GLU A 137 1.38 -9.80 -11.57
CA GLU A 137 0.81 -9.20 -12.77
C GLU A 137 1.13 -7.71 -12.80
N PRO A 138 1.66 -7.20 -13.92
CA PRO A 138 1.97 -5.79 -14.03
C PRO A 138 0.68 -4.97 -14.09
N ASN A 139 0.62 -3.94 -13.27
CA ASN A 139 -0.48 -3.00 -13.20
C ASN A 139 0.03 -1.65 -12.73
N PHE A 140 -0.74 -0.58 -12.91
CA PHE A 140 -0.40 0.71 -12.38
C PHE A 140 -1.62 1.53 -12.02
N THR A 141 -1.38 2.58 -11.25
CA THR A 141 -2.37 3.58 -10.86
C THR A 141 -1.83 4.97 -11.13
N LEU A 142 -2.71 5.86 -11.52
CA LEU A 142 -2.43 7.27 -11.77
C LEU A 142 -3.14 8.09 -10.70
N TYR A 143 -2.39 8.94 -10.02
CA TYR A 143 -2.93 9.94 -9.11
C TYR A 143 -2.47 11.32 -9.57
N VAL A 144 -3.40 12.24 -9.74
CA VAL A 144 -3.12 13.64 -10.05
C VAL A 144 -3.51 14.47 -8.85
N GLU A 145 -2.60 15.27 -8.35
CA GLU A 145 -2.91 16.19 -7.27
C GLU A 145 -3.91 17.26 -7.75
N PRO A 146 -4.84 17.68 -6.92
CA PRO A 146 -5.63 18.88 -7.19
C PRO A 146 -4.71 20.04 -7.53
N LEU A 147 -5.18 21.00 -8.30
CA LEU A 147 -4.39 22.18 -8.72
C LEU A 147 -3.65 22.80 -7.52
N THR A 148 -2.31 22.60 -7.49
CA THR A 148 -1.54 22.87 -6.27
C THR A 148 -0.64 24.08 -6.37
N THR A 149 -0.19 24.44 -7.57
CA THR A 149 0.79 25.50 -7.72
C THR A 149 0.47 26.35 -8.93
N ILE A 150 0.35 27.64 -8.70
CA ILE A 150 0.23 28.67 -9.71
C ILE A 150 1.54 29.43 -9.74
N ASP A 151 2.13 29.60 -10.91
CA ASP A 151 3.42 30.26 -11.04
C ASP A 151 3.29 31.75 -10.71
N ILE A 152 3.95 32.16 -9.64
CA ILE A 152 3.92 33.55 -9.18
C ILE A 152 4.68 34.45 -10.14
N ASP A 153 5.76 33.98 -10.75
CA ASP A 153 6.59 34.77 -11.67
C ASP A 153 5.85 35.08 -12.97
N SER A 154 4.94 34.21 -13.39
CA SER A 154 4.05 34.45 -14.53
C SER A 154 2.80 35.27 -14.18
N HIS A 155 2.71 35.83 -12.98
CA HIS A 155 1.54 36.55 -12.47
C HIS A 155 0.26 35.70 -12.45
N GLY A 156 0.40 34.37 -12.37
CA GLY A 156 -0.71 33.44 -12.32
C GLY A 156 -1.28 33.05 -13.69
N ASP A 157 -0.57 33.32 -14.77
CA ASP A 157 -0.95 32.90 -16.12
C ASP A 157 -0.56 31.43 -16.41
N LEU A 158 0.34 30.87 -15.64
CA LEU A 158 0.79 29.49 -15.71
C LEU A 158 0.42 28.70 -14.47
N VAL A 159 0.20 27.42 -14.64
CA VAL A 159 0.02 26.47 -13.54
C VAL A 159 0.94 25.28 -13.71
N THR A 160 1.34 24.70 -12.59
CA THR A 160 2.10 23.46 -12.53
C THR A 160 1.24 22.40 -11.85
N LEU A 161 1.10 21.25 -12.49
CA LEU A 161 0.40 20.10 -11.96
C LEU A 161 1.41 19.04 -11.53
N LYS A 162 1.09 18.34 -10.46
CA LYS A 162 1.89 17.24 -9.91
C LYS A 162 1.04 16.01 -9.75
N GLY A 163 1.71 14.88 -9.70
CA GLY A 163 1.03 13.61 -9.45
C GLY A 163 2.01 12.47 -9.28
N GLU A 164 1.46 11.29 -9.18
CA GLU A 164 2.22 10.06 -8.95
C GLU A 164 1.67 8.92 -9.80
N VAL A 165 2.57 8.12 -10.35
CA VAL A 165 2.25 6.81 -10.93
C VAL A 165 2.85 5.74 -10.04
N ARG A 166 2.02 4.77 -9.65
CA ARG A 166 2.44 3.60 -8.85
C ARG A 166 2.24 2.34 -9.65
N PHE A 167 3.26 1.54 -9.71
CA PHE A 167 3.26 0.24 -10.37
C PHE A 167 3.16 -0.89 -9.35
N SER A 168 2.56 -2.00 -9.74
CA SER A 168 2.50 -3.22 -8.92
C SER A 168 3.83 -3.94 -8.83
N ASP A 169 4.77 -3.68 -9.76
CA ASP A 169 6.10 -4.26 -9.82
C ASP A 169 7.12 -3.23 -10.31
N ALA A 170 8.40 -3.51 -10.11
CA ALA A 170 9.48 -2.64 -10.55
C ALA A 170 9.39 -2.37 -12.07
N THR A 171 9.35 -1.10 -12.43
CA THR A 171 9.21 -0.64 -13.81
C THR A 171 10.36 0.30 -14.14
N PRO A 172 11.08 0.13 -15.26
CA PRO A 172 12.17 1.03 -15.65
C PRO A 172 11.66 2.45 -15.92
N LYS A 173 12.47 3.46 -15.54
CA LYS A 173 12.14 4.88 -15.73
C LYS A 173 11.85 5.21 -17.19
N GLU A 174 12.61 4.65 -18.11
CA GLU A 174 12.49 4.87 -19.55
C GLU A 174 11.08 4.47 -20.05
N ALA A 175 10.55 3.36 -19.56
CA ALA A 175 9.18 2.94 -19.88
C ALA A 175 8.13 3.89 -19.28
N VAL A 176 8.39 4.43 -18.07
CA VAL A 176 7.47 5.37 -17.41
C VAL A 176 7.40 6.70 -18.14
N GLU A 177 8.50 7.19 -18.68
CA GLU A 177 8.55 8.42 -19.48
C GLU A 177 7.69 8.34 -20.75
N GLU A 178 7.51 7.15 -21.33
CA GLU A 178 6.68 6.92 -22.50
C GLU A 178 5.18 6.69 -22.17
N ILE A 179 4.86 6.37 -20.93
CA ILE A 179 3.49 6.08 -20.50
C ILE A 179 2.64 7.34 -20.41
N LEU A 180 3.20 8.44 -19.91
CA LEU A 180 2.45 9.65 -19.55
C LEU A 180 2.41 10.66 -20.71
N SER A 181 1.24 11.24 -20.89
CA SER A 181 1.05 12.39 -21.78
C SER A 181 0.01 13.35 -21.22
N ALA A 182 0.16 14.64 -21.51
CA ALA A 182 -0.74 15.69 -21.08
C ALA A 182 -1.19 16.53 -22.26
N LYS A 183 -2.52 16.72 -22.42
CA LYS A 183 -3.10 17.49 -23.52
C LYS A 183 -4.20 18.39 -23.00
N GLY A 184 -4.10 19.69 -23.28
CA GLY A 184 -5.13 20.67 -22.95
C GLY A 184 -6.30 20.63 -23.91
N GLY A 185 -7.48 21.01 -23.44
CA GLY A 185 -8.66 21.23 -24.26
C GLY A 185 -8.48 22.30 -25.32
N ASN A 186 -7.45 23.17 -25.17
CA ASN A 186 -6.97 24.13 -26.15
C ASN A 186 -6.16 23.48 -27.29
N GLY A 187 -5.96 22.15 -27.27
CA GLY A 187 -5.21 21.39 -28.26
C GLY A 187 -3.70 21.34 -28.04
N GLN A 188 -3.17 22.03 -27.05
CA GLN A 188 -1.74 22.06 -26.72
C GLN A 188 -1.33 20.81 -25.94
N SER A 189 -0.17 20.26 -26.29
CA SER A 189 0.48 19.19 -25.51
C SER A 189 1.55 19.78 -24.59
N TYR A 190 1.63 19.25 -23.39
CA TYR A 190 2.58 19.69 -22.36
C TYR A 190 3.55 18.57 -22.02
N PRO A 191 4.85 18.88 -21.86
CA PRO A 191 5.83 17.90 -21.45
C PRO A 191 5.55 17.43 -20.01
N VAL A 192 5.76 16.13 -19.78
CA VAL A 192 5.66 15.50 -18.46
C VAL A 192 7.06 15.15 -17.99
N SER A 193 7.48 15.73 -16.88
CA SER A 193 8.77 15.43 -16.25
C SER A 193 8.59 14.34 -15.21
N ILE A 194 9.42 13.28 -15.27
CA ILE A 194 9.33 12.12 -14.35
C ILE A 194 10.51 12.13 -13.39
N THR A 195 10.23 12.04 -12.12
CA THR A 195 11.23 11.89 -11.04
C THR A 195 11.00 10.56 -10.33
N PRO A 196 11.98 9.65 -10.35
CA PRO A 196 11.90 8.42 -9.56
C PRO A 196 11.93 8.76 -8.06
N THR A 197 11.18 7.99 -7.29
CA THR A 197 11.31 8.00 -5.83
C THR A 197 12.35 6.97 -5.38
N ASP A 198 12.51 6.77 -4.07
CA ASP A 198 13.39 5.74 -3.50
C ASP A 198 12.95 4.30 -3.83
N HIS A 199 11.78 4.16 -4.46
CA HIS A 199 11.20 2.87 -4.85
C HIS A 199 11.02 2.80 -6.36
N SER A 200 11.52 1.73 -6.99
CA SER A 200 11.37 1.45 -8.42
C SER A 200 9.92 1.18 -8.88
N THR A 201 8.96 1.23 -7.97
CA THR A 201 7.53 1.09 -8.23
C THR A 201 6.76 2.41 -8.16
N ARG A 202 7.42 3.54 -7.79
CA ARG A 202 6.78 4.83 -7.61
C ARG A 202 7.52 5.92 -8.36
N TYR A 203 6.79 6.71 -9.09
CA TYR A 203 7.32 7.83 -9.87
C TYR A 203 6.45 9.05 -9.67
N GLN A 204 7.06 10.14 -9.26
CA GLN A 204 6.42 11.45 -9.26
C GLN A 204 6.51 12.05 -10.65
N PHE A 205 5.49 12.80 -11.05
CA PHE A 205 5.53 13.55 -12.27
C PHE A 205 5.11 15.00 -12.06
N GLU A 206 5.62 15.86 -12.92
CA GLU A 206 5.29 17.28 -12.95
C GLU A 206 5.00 17.71 -14.39
N ILE A 207 3.94 18.50 -14.55
CA ILE A 207 3.55 19.15 -15.81
C ILE A 207 3.61 20.65 -15.55
N ALA A 208 4.72 21.26 -15.91
CA ALA A 208 4.96 22.69 -15.72
C ALA A 208 4.52 23.52 -16.91
N GLY A 209 4.25 24.80 -16.69
CA GLY A 209 3.98 25.77 -17.74
C GLY A 209 2.65 25.57 -18.44
N VAL A 210 1.66 24.98 -17.79
CA VAL A 210 0.31 24.85 -18.33
C VAL A 210 -0.34 26.22 -18.37
N ILE A 211 -0.66 26.69 -19.59
CA ILE A 211 -1.16 28.05 -19.83
C ILE A 211 -2.63 28.13 -19.42
N ARG A 212 -2.99 29.15 -18.66
CA ARG A 212 -4.38 29.49 -18.36
C ARG A 212 -4.94 30.35 -19.49
N GLU A 213 -6.09 29.96 -20.00
CA GLU A 213 -6.79 30.67 -21.07
C GLU A 213 -7.82 31.67 -20.52
N ALA A 214 -8.50 32.38 -21.43
CA ALA A 214 -9.58 33.30 -21.06
C ALA A 214 -10.80 32.58 -20.50
N GLU A 215 -10.97 31.31 -20.86
CA GLU A 215 -12.05 30.43 -20.41
C GLU A 215 -11.47 29.18 -19.73
N ASP A 216 -12.29 28.53 -18.91
CA ASP A 216 -11.96 27.25 -18.30
C ASP A 216 -11.77 26.17 -19.35
N TYR A 217 -10.80 25.28 -19.15
CA TYR A 217 -10.67 24.07 -19.95
C TYR A 217 -10.19 22.88 -19.14
N GLN A 218 -10.36 21.69 -19.70
CA GLN A 218 -9.85 20.45 -19.11
C GLN A 218 -8.47 20.12 -19.66
N LEU A 219 -7.53 19.83 -18.78
CA LEU A 219 -6.27 19.18 -19.12
C LEU A 219 -6.45 17.67 -18.92
N GLU A 220 -6.37 16.91 -20.00
CA GLU A 220 -6.39 15.44 -19.94
C GLU A 220 -4.96 14.93 -19.74
N ILE A 221 -4.77 14.19 -18.65
CA ILE A 221 -3.53 13.47 -18.34
C ILE A 221 -3.80 12.01 -18.60
N THR A 222 -3.14 11.45 -19.60
CA THR A 222 -3.33 10.06 -20.00
C THR A 222 -2.11 9.24 -19.62
N ALA A 223 -2.34 8.06 -19.05
CA ALA A 223 -1.33 7.04 -18.80
C ALA A 223 -1.66 5.79 -19.62
N ASN A 224 -0.82 5.46 -20.60
CA ASN A 224 -0.93 4.27 -21.43
C ASN A 224 0.14 3.27 -21.05
N GLY A 225 -0.23 2.13 -20.45
CA GLY A 225 0.70 1.13 -19.94
C GLY A 225 1.46 0.32 -20.98
N SER A 226 1.12 0.43 -22.28
CA SER A 226 1.72 -0.40 -23.35
C SER A 226 3.25 -0.38 -23.38
N PRO A 227 3.96 0.78 -23.18
CA PRO A 227 5.42 0.80 -23.13
C PRO A 227 6.02 -0.07 -22.01
N ALA A 228 5.28 -0.26 -20.91
CA ALA A 228 5.69 -1.14 -19.82
C ALA A 228 5.09 -2.57 -19.92
N GLY A 229 4.50 -2.94 -21.07
CA GLY A 229 3.87 -4.23 -21.26
C GLY A 229 2.56 -4.41 -20.50
N ILE A 230 1.91 -3.32 -20.08
CA ILE A 230 0.66 -3.33 -19.32
C ILE A 230 -0.50 -2.95 -20.24
N ASP A 231 -1.44 -3.87 -20.43
CA ASP A 231 -2.65 -3.60 -21.24
C ASP A 231 -3.69 -2.82 -20.41
N ARG A 232 -3.34 -1.58 -20.10
CA ARG A 232 -4.20 -0.66 -19.36
C ARG A 232 -3.98 0.77 -19.80
N LYS A 233 -5.07 1.51 -19.92
CA LYS A 233 -5.05 2.97 -20.15
C LYS A 233 -5.89 3.65 -19.08
N LEU A 234 -5.33 4.69 -18.46
CA LEU A 234 -6.01 5.57 -17.52
C LEU A 234 -5.99 7.00 -18.07
N ALA A 235 -7.01 7.76 -17.73
CA ALA A 235 -7.07 9.19 -18.04
C ALA A 235 -7.70 9.92 -16.85
N GLU A 236 -7.10 11.05 -16.50
CA GLU A 236 -7.61 11.98 -15.49
C GLU A 236 -7.76 13.36 -16.12
N ASN A 237 -8.86 14.03 -15.78
CA ASN A 237 -9.14 15.37 -16.27
C ASN A 237 -9.03 16.38 -15.13
N VAL A 238 -8.18 17.37 -15.30
CA VAL A 238 -7.99 18.45 -14.33
C VAL A 238 -8.53 19.74 -14.91
N LEU A 239 -9.40 20.40 -14.16
CA LEU A 239 -9.92 21.71 -14.54
C LEU A 239 -8.81 22.76 -14.41
N ILE A 240 -8.46 23.42 -15.52
CA ILE A 240 -7.60 24.59 -15.54
C ILE A 240 -8.51 25.83 -15.53
N PRO A 241 -8.50 26.61 -14.43
CA PRO A 241 -9.38 27.75 -14.30
C PRO A 241 -8.96 28.89 -15.22
N ALA A 242 -9.94 29.63 -15.71
CA ALA A 242 -9.73 30.82 -16.54
C ALA A 242 -8.80 31.82 -15.83
N LYS A 243 -7.92 32.47 -16.61
CA LYS A 243 -7.13 33.58 -16.08
C LYS A 243 -8.04 34.77 -15.78
N ASN A 244 -7.65 35.56 -14.78
CA ASN A 244 -8.43 36.74 -14.34
C ASN A 244 -9.80 36.41 -13.72
N ASP A 245 -10.04 35.17 -13.35
CA ASP A 245 -11.24 34.76 -12.62
C ASP A 245 -10.84 34.21 -11.24
N PHE A 246 -10.65 35.13 -10.28
CA PHE A 246 -10.27 34.73 -8.92
C PHE A 246 -11.46 34.10 -8.21
N ARG A 247 -11.33 32.83 -7.87
CA ARG A 247 -12.39 32.06 -7.24
C ARG A 247 -11.88 31.02 -6.25
N PHE A 248 -12.73 30.63 -5.34
CA PHE A 248 -12.56 29.47 -4.48
C PHE A 248 -12.69 28.18 -5.30
N LEU A 249 -11.74 27.24 -5.15
CA LEU A 249 -11.75 25.95 -5.83
C LEU A 249 -12.16 24.81 -4.89
N SER A 250 -11.53 24.71 -3.73
CA SER A 250 -11.80 23.63 -2.78
C SER A 250 -11.36 23.98 -1.37
N ALA A 251 -11.90 23.27 -0.39
CA ALA A 251 -11.38 23.25 0.96
C ALA A 251 -11.38 21.82 1.49
N LYS A 252 -10.34 21.46 2.19
CA LYS A 252 -10.22 20.15 2.85
C LYS A 252 -9.69 20.33 4.26
N ARG A 253 -10.07 19.41 5.13
CA ARG A 253 -9.51 19.36 6.47
C ARG A 253 -8.12 18.74 6.44
N ILE A 254 -7.25 19.20 7.33
CA ILE A 254 -5.92 18.67 7.59
C ILE A 254 -5.91 18.21 9.04
N ASP A 255 -5.42 17.00 9.27
CA ASP A 255 -5.38 16.40 10.60
C ASP A 255 -3.93 16.26 11.12
N GLU A 256 -2.93 16.41 10.25
CA GLU A 256 -1.51 16.31 10.55
C GLU A 256 -0.68 17.36 9.78
N PRO A 257 0.39 17.90 10.36
CA PRO A 257 0.88 17.76 11.75
C PRO A 257 0.03 18.48 12.78
N GLU A 258 -0.83 19.40 12.36
CA GLU A 258 -1.73 20.20 13.21
C GLU A 258 -3.13 20.18 12.61
N ASN A 259 -4.15 20.27 13.46
CA ASN A 259 -5.53 20.37 12.99
C ASN A 259 -5.73 21.68 12.23
N GLY A 260 -6.31 21.56 11.03
CA GLY A 260 -6.51 22.74 10.21
C GLY A 260 -7.44 22.52 9.02
N ILE A 261 -7.53 23.54 8.20
CA ILE A 261 -8.23 23.51 6.90
C ILE A 261 -7.29 24.07 5.85
N GLU A 262 -7.07 23.34 4.77
CA GLU A 262 -6.46 23.84 3.54
C GLU A 262 -7.56 24.39 2.63
N ILE A 263 -7.42 25.63 2.20
CA ILE A 263 -8.28 26.27 1.21
C ILE A 263 -7.45 26.50 -0.06
N VAL A 264 -7.99 26.13 -1.21
CA VAL A 264 -7.34 26.30 -2.51
C VAL A 264 -8.13 27.29 -3.35
N PHE A 265 -7.43 28.30 -3.87
CA PHE A 265 -7.97 29.32 -4.76
C PHE A 265 -7.43 29.17 -6.19
N SER A 266 -8.06 29.82 -7.14
CA SER A 266 -7.64 29.81 -8.55
C SER A 266 -6.42 30.69 -8.85
N ASP A 267 -6.01 31.56 -7.93
CA ASP A 267 -4.91 32.50 -8.07
C ASP A 267 -4.15 32.64 -6.74
N PRO A 268 -2.88 33.10 -6.78
CA PRO A 268 -2.13 33.39 -5.57
C PRO A 268 -2.86 34.39 -4.68
N VAL A 269 -2.97 34.08 -3.41
CA VAL A 269 -3.66 34.93 -2.41
C VAL A 269 -2.73 36.04 -1.96
N SER A 270 -3.27 37.23 -1.75
CA SER A 270 -2.50 38.36 -1.23
C SER A 270 -1.97 38.08 0.17
N THR A 271 -0.66 38.15 0.36
CA THR A 271 0.00 37.98 1.67
C THR A 271 -0.04 39.22 2.54
N THR A 272 -0.47 40.38 1.98
CA THR A 272 -0.50 41.67 2.69
C THR A 272 -1.86 41.95 3.32
N GLN A 273 -2.90 41.15 3.06
CA GLN A 273 -4.21 41.33 3.66
C GLN A 273 -4.31 40.59 5.00
N ASP A 274 -5.04 41.19 5.93
CA ASP A 274 -5.46 40.50 7.13
C ASP A 274 -6.64 39.56 6.79
N LEU A 275 -6.46 38.26 7.01
CA LEU A 275 -7.49 37.26 6.75
C LEU A 275 -8.48 37.10 7.90
N ASN A 276 -8.21 37.67 9.07
CA ASN A 276 -9.15 37.67 10.18
C ASN A 276 -10.44 38.44 9.77
N GLY A 277 -11.59 37.79 9.95
CA GLY A 277 -12.87 38.35 9.51
C GLY A 277 -13.17 38.22 8.03
N LEU A 278 -12.16 37.88 7.19
CA LEU A 278 -12.37 37.50 5.78
C LEU A 278 -12.53 36.00 5.60
N ILE A 279 -11.88 35.21 6.47
CA ILE A 279 -12.04 33.77 6.53
C ILE A 279 -12.30 33.43 8.00
N GLU A 280 -13.40 32.75 8.25
CA GLU A 280 -13.88 32.50 9.60
C GLU A 280 -14.31 31.04 9.79
N ILE A 281 -14.04 30.51 10.97
CA ILE A 281 -14.61 29.27 11.48
C ILE A 281 -15.32 29.64 12.79
N PRO A 282 -16.63 29.92 12.79
CA PRO A 282 -17.34 30.44 13.96
C PRO A 282 -17.25 29.57 15.21
N GLU A 283 -17.01 28.29 15.02
CA GLU A 283 -16.92 27.31 16.10
C GLU A 283 -15.55 27.33 16.81
N VAL A 284 -14.58 28.08 16.29
CA VAL A 284 -13.19 28.15 16.79
C VAL A 284 -12.92 29.52 17.40
N SER A 285 -12.28 29.54 18.57
CA SER A 285 -12.00 30.79 19.31
C SER A 285 -10.81 31.57 18.76
N SER A 286 -9.85 30.89 18.14
CA SER A 286 -8.66 31.49 17.53
C SER A 286 -8.16 30.66 16.37
N SER A 287 -7.68 31.33 15.33
CA SER A 287 -7.12 30.68 14.14
C SER A 287 -5.81 31.35 13.75
N ILE A 288 -4.86 30.54 13.27
CA ILE A 288 -3.60 31.01 12.69
C ILE A 288 -3.68 30.78 11.19
N PHE A 289 -3.37 31.81 10.41
CA PHE A 289 -3.40 31.74 8.95
C PHE A 289 -1.99 31.68 8.39
N GLN A 290 -1.78 30.77 7.45
CA GLN A 290 -0.57 30.67 6.65
C GLN A 290 -0.96 30.71 5.17
N VAL A 291 -0.38 31.64 4.41
CA VAL A 291 -0.63 31.78 2.98
C VAL A 291 0.56 31.22 2.23
N GLU A 292 0.29 30.23 1.37
CA GLU A 292 1.28 29.62 0.49
C GLU A 292 0.77 29.65 -0.94
N ASN A 293 1.18 30.65 -1.69
CA ASN A 293 0.76 30.85 -3.06
C ASN A 293 -0.78 30.96 -3.20
N ASN A 294 -1.42 29.99 -3.86
CA ASN A 294 -2.87 29.92 -4.01
C ASN A 294 -3.59 29.14 -2.90
N LYS A 295 -2.88 28.79 -1.84
CA LYS A 295 -3.41 28.07 -0.70
C LYS A 295 -3.42 28.93 0.54
N VAL A 296 -4.45 28.76 1.34
CA VAL A 296 -4.54 29.30 2.71
C VAL A 296 -4.74 28.14 3.65
N TYR A 297 -3.82 28.01 4.59
CA TYR A 297 -3.92 27.07 5.71
C TYR A 297 -4.47 27.80 6.92
N ILE A 298 -5.45 27.20 7.56
CA ILE A 298 -6.01 27.69 8.81
C ILE A 298 -5.74 26.64 9.87
N TYR A 299 -4.93 26.97 10.86
CA TYR A 299 -4.64 26.11 12.00
C TYR A 299 -5.43 26.58 13.22
N PHE A 300 -5.94 25.65 14.00
CA PHE A 300 -6.72 25.93 15.19
C PHE A 300 -6.65 24.79 16.19
N GLU A 301 -6.84 25.12 17.48
CA GLU A 301 -6.97 24.12 18.52
C GLU A 301 -8.37 23.46 18.42
N ALA A 302 -8.39 22.17 18.05
CA ALA A 302 -9.61 21.41 17.94
C ALA A 302 -9.94 20.69 19.25
N ASN A 303 -10.54 21.41 20.18
CA ASN A 303 -11.17 20.78 21.33
C ASN A 303 -12.61 20.41 20.99
N GLN A 304 -12.84 19.16 20.51
CA GLN A 304 -14.18 18.53 20.39
C GLN A 304 -15.17 19.14 19.39
N LEU A 305 -14.72 19.60 18.22
CA LEU A 305 -15.64 20.17 17.24
C LEU A 305 -16.14 19.09 16.27
N SER A 306 -17.38 18.61 16.47
CA SER A 306 -18.07 17.67 15.60
C SER A 306 -18.54 18.30 14.28
N LYS A 307 -18.74 19.61 14.26
CA LYS A 307 -19.13 20.38 13.07
C LYS A 307 -18.29 21.64 12.98
N LEU A 308 -17.75 21.87 11.78
CA LEU A 308 -17.05 23.11 11.46
C LEU A 308 -17.71 23.76 10.26
N THR A 309 -17.88 25.07 10.30
CA THR A 309 -18.38 25.85 9.17
C THR A 309 -17.31 26.85 8.76
N LEU A 310 -16.66 26.58 7.62
CA LEU A 310 -15.75 27.55 7.01
C LEU A 310 -16.55 28.58 6.25
N LYS A 311 -16.37 29.86 6.57
CA LYS A 311 -16.91 30.99 5.85
C LYS A 311 -15.79 31.73 5.17
N ILE A 312 -15.91 31.98 3.88
CA ILE A 312 -14.96 32.75 3.07
C ILE A 312 -15.72 33.95 2.51
N HIS A 313 -15.34 35.14 2.89
CA HIS A 313 -16.00 36.36 2.45
C HIS A 313 -15.49 36.83 1.10
N GLU A 314 -16.35 37.49 0.34
CA GLU A 314 -16.07 38.01 -1.00
C GLU A 314 -14.92 39.03 -1.04
N GLY A 315 -14.56 39.58 0.10
CA GLY A 315 -13.46 40.56 0.26
C GLY A 315 -12.06 39.95 0.22
N VAL A 316 -11.91 38.61 0.24
CA VAL A 316 -10.60 37.97 0.06
C VAL A 316 -10.02 38.36 -1.28
N LYS A 317 -8.75 38.80 -1.33
CA LYS A 317 -8.08 39.30 -2.52
C LYS A 317 -6.94 38.38 -2.96
N ASN A 318 -6.74 38.29 -4.26
CA ASN A 318 -5.54 37.70 -4.83
C ASN A 318 -4.35 38.67 -4.82
N SER A 319 -3.18 38.21 -5.25
CA SER A 319 -1.94 39.02 -5.35
C SER A 319 -2.03 40.22 -6.29
N ARG A 320 -3.08 40.31 -7.12
CA ARG A 320 -3.38 41.40 -8.04
C ARG A 320 -4.52 42.31 -7.54
N ASP A 321 -4.83 42.30 -6.27
CA ASP A 321 -5.91 43.06 -5.62
C ASP A 321 -7.33 42.75 -6.15
N LYS A 322 -7.54 41.67 -6.89
CA LYS A 322 -8.85 41.25 -7.32
C LYS A 322 -9.56 40.51 -6.19
N SER A 323 -10.74 40.97 -5.84
CA SER A 323 -11.58 40.33 -4.82
C SER A 323 -12.24 39.05 -5.35
N LEU A 324 -12.57 38.13 -4.44
CA LEU A 324 -13.23 36.85 -4.71
C LEU A 324 -14.61 37.03 -5.34
N GLY A 325 -15.28 38.14 -5.05
CA GLY A 325 -16.54 38.53 -5.66
C GLY A 325 -17.77 37.73 -5.21
N LYS A 326 -17.57 36.63 -4.49
CA LYS A 326 -18.64 35.80 -3.95
C LYS A 326 -18.21 35.16 -2.63
N SER A 327 -19.06 35.27 -1.63
CA SER A 327 -18.84 34.56 -0.36
C SER A 327 -19.20 33.08 -0.47
N HIS A 328 -18.44 32.25 0.27
CA HIS A 328 -18.66 30.80 0.33
C HIS A 328 -18.86 30.36 1.77
N SER A 329 -19.70 29.36 1.97
CA SER A 329 -19.90 28.70 3.26
C SER A 329 -19.83 27.21 3.07
N ILE A 330 -18.87 26.55 3.68
CA ILE A 330 -18.62 25.14 3.56
C ILE A 330 -18.79 24.50 4.94
N ALA A 331 -19.74 23.62 5.08
CA ALA A 331 -19.91 22.84 6.28
C ALA A 331 -19.07 21.56 6.17
N PHE A 332 -18.15 21.39 7.09
CA PHE A 332 -17.53 20.10 7.36
C PHE A 332 -18.44 19.40 8.36
N SER A 333 -19.28 18.48 7.87
CA SER A 333 -20.07 17.60 8.74
C SER A 333 -19.12 16.76 9.58
N GLU A 334 -19.62 16.34 10.76
CA GLU A 334 -18.87 15.58 11.78
C GLU A 334 -17.58 14.96 11.29
N LEU A 335 -16.51 15.18 12.05
CA LEU A 335 -15.22 14.57 11.87
C LEU A 335 -15.35 13.07 11.69
N ASN A 336 -15.67 12.65 10.51
CA ASN A 336 -15.47 11.29 10.13
C ASN A 336 -14.01 11.16 9.72
N LEU A 337 -13.10 11.35 10.71
CA LEU A 337 -11.73 10.90 10.56
C LEU A 337 -11.81 9.47 10.08
N LYS A 338 -11.18 9.18 8.95
CA LYS A 338 -11.17 7.81 8.44
C LYS A 338 -10.47 6.93 9.47
N PRO A 339 -10.86 5.66 9.59
CA PRO A 339 -10.13 4.72 10.44
C PRO A 339 -8.66 4.71 10.08
N GLN A 340 -7.82 5.00 11.06
CA GLN A 340 -6.36 5.08 10.85
C GLN A 340 -5.62 4.63 12.09
N VAL A 341 -4.42 4.10 11.85
CA VAL A 341 -3.41 3.85 12.88
C VAL A 341 -2.10 4.49 12.42
N SER A 342 -1.37 5.09 13.35
CA SER A 342 -0.08 5.72 13.07
C SER A 342 0.91 5.38 14.17
N MET A 343 2.15 5.10 13.79
CA MET A 343 3.25 4.97 14.75
C MET A 343 3.96 6.31 14.88
N SER A 344 4.27 6.70 16.09
CA SER A 344 4.97 7.97 16.38
C SER A 344 6.43 7.96 15.90
N THR A 345 6.95 6.78 15.53
CA THR A 345 8.32 6.58 15.06
C THR A 345 8.34 5.70 13.81
N SER A 346 8.91 6.17 12.73
CA SER A 346 9.03 5.42 11.46
C SER A 346 10.21 4.44 11.45
N ALA A 347 11.23 4.67 12.28
CA ALA A 347 12.36 3.78 12.52
C ALA A 347 12.90 4.09 13.92
N ALA A 348 12.81 3.14 14.83
CA ALA A 348 13.40 3.27 16.15
C ALA A 348 14.40 2.14 16.35
N ILE A 349 15.67 2.48 16.48
CA ILE A 349 16.61 1.62 17.19
C ILE A 349 16.31 1.89 18.66
N LEU A 350 15.59 1.00 19.32
CA LEU A 350 15.42 1.08 20.76
C LEU A 350 16.75 0.61 21.37
N PRO A 351 17.34 1.40 22.25
CA PRO A 351 18.53 0.96 22.97
C PRO A 351 18.18 -0.29 23.80
N ASP A 352 19.17 -1.12 24.07
CA ASP A 352 19.04 -2.29 24.96
C ASP A 352 18.46 -1.84 26.31
N SER A 353 17.15 -1.87 26.41
CA SER A 353 16.39 -1.43 27.57
C SER A 353 15.47 -2.56 28.03
N LYS A 354 15.24 -2.63 29.31
CA LYS A 354 14.33 -3.62 29.91
C LYS A 354 12.86 -3.45 29.48
N SER A 355 12.51 -2.34 28.83
CA SER A 355 11.18 -2.06 28.31
C SER A 355 11.28 -1.61 26.85
N LEU A 356 10.65 -2.35 25.95
CA LEU A 356 10.53 -2.01 24.52
C LEU A 356 9.15 -1.42 24.28
N ILE A 357 8.95 -0.17 24.68
CA ILE A 357 7.66 0.51 24.54
C ILE A 357 7.60 1.21 23.18
N ILE A 358 6.62 0.82 22.36
CA ILE A 358 6.35 1.44 21.08
C ILE A 358 5.08 2.27 21.19
N PRO A 359 5.18 3.60 21.09
CA PRO A 359 4.01 4.47 21.06
C PRO A 359 3.34 4.43 19.68
N PHE A 360 2.02 4.39 19.67
CA PHE A 360 1.21 4.54 18.48
C PHE A 360 -0.08 5.28 18.82
N ARG A 361 -0.77 5.75 17.81
CA ARG A 361 -2.09 6.37 17.96
C ARG A 361 -3.07 5.80 16.94
N ALA A 362 -4.33 5.82 17.28
CA ALA A 362 -5.40 5.33 16.43
C ALA A 362 -6.63 6.23 16.52
N VAL A 363 -7.43 6.21 15.46
CA VAL A 363 -8.69 6.96 15.36
C VAL A 363 -9.74 6.12 14.65
N ASN A 364 -10.99 6.22 15.09
CA ASN A 364 -12.13 5.49 14.56
C ASN A 364 -11.93 3.96 14.48
N LEU A 365 -11.20 3.42 15.44
CA LEU A 365 -10.92 1.99 15.56
C LEU A 365 -11.19 1.51 16.98
N TYR A 366 -11.90 0.38 17.11
CA TYR A 366 -12.10 -0.33 18.37
C TYR A 366 -10.94 -1.30 18.66
N ALA A 367 -10.26 -1.76 17.62
CA ALA A 367 -9.16 -2.71 17.75
C ALA A 367 -8.15 -2.53 16.61
N VAL A 368 -6.93 -3.05 16.80
CA VAL A 368 -5.90 -3.20 15.77
C VAL A 368 -5.28 -4.59 15.86
N ASP A 369 -4.86 -5.14 14.75
CA ASP A 369 -4.09 -6.37 14.69
C ASP A 369 -2.60 -6.05 14.79
N LEU A 370 -1.95 -6.57 15.81
CA LEU A 370 -0.50 -6.48 16.01
C LEU A 370 0.17 -7.72 15.46
N SER A 371 1.12 -7.53 14.57
CA SER A 371 2.01 -8.58 14.08
C SER A 371 3.46 -8.18 14.34
N VAL A 372 4.27 -9.10 14.85
CA VAL A 372 5.71 -8.89 15.07
C VAL A 372 6.46 -9.94 14.26
N ILE A 373 7.27 -9.47 13.33
CA ILE A 373 8.11 -10.30 12.48
C ILE A 373 9.55 -10.13 12.94
N ARG A 374 10.20 -11.23 13.29
CA ARG A 374 11.62 -11.25 13.63
C ARG A 374 12.46 -11.49 12.38
N ILE A 375 13.40 -10.59 12.13
CA ILE A 375 14.46 -10.75 11.15
C ILE A 375 15.66 -11.27 11.92
N PHE A 376 16.08 -12.49 11.62
CA PHE A 376 17.17 -13.15 12.34
C PHE A 376 18.50 -12.41 12.14
N GLU A 377 19.38 -12.45 13.14
CA GLU A 377 20.70 -11.83 13.09
C GLU A 377 21.45 -12.16 11.79
N ASN A 378 21.43 -13.43 11.40
CA ASN A 378 22.08 -13.91 10.17
C ASN A 378 21.49 -13.32 8.89
N ASN A 379 20.23 -12.88 8.93
CA ASN A 379 19.50 -12.33 7.79
C ASN A 379 19.50 -10.80 7.78
N VAL A 380 19.92 -10.14 8.85
CA VAL A 380 19.93 -8.68 8.96
C VAL A 380 20.74 -8.05 7.84
N LEU A 381 21.92 -8.57 7.54
CA LEU A 381 22.77 -8.04 6.48
C LEU A 381 22.10 -8.17 5.10
N MET A 382 21.44 -9.30 4.84
CA MET A 382 20.69 -9.55 3.61
C MET A 382 19.46 -8.64 3.52
N PHE A 383 18.74 -8.50 4.62
CA PHE A 383 17.60 -7.59 4.70
C PHE A 383 17.99 -6.14 4.40
N MET A 384 19.09 -5.67 4.95
CA MET A 384 19.60 -4.30 4.78
C MET A 384 20.20 -4.03 3.39
N GLN A 385 20.50 -5.04 2.59
CA GLN A 385 20.96 -4.83 1.21
C GLN A 385 19.87 -4.31 0.29
N THR A 386 18.62 -4.71 0.52
CA THR A 386 17.45 -4.34 -0.29
C THR A 386 16.48 -3.43 0.44
N ASN A 387 16.73 -3.17 1.72
CA ASN A 387 15.83 -2.42 2.58
C ASN A 387 16.59 -1.31 3.32
N THR A 388 15.88 -0.21 3.56
CA THR A 388 16.22 0.75 4.62
C THR A 388 15.63 0.25 5.95
N LEU A 389 16.03 0.86 7.07
CA LEU A 389 15.44 0.55 8.39
C LEU A 389 13.91 0.73 8.46
N SER A 390 13.32 1.47 7.53
CA SER A 390 11.87 1.69 7.46
C SER A 390 11.15 0.81 6.42
N SER A 391 11.88 0.16 5.51
CA SER A 391 11.26 -0.60 4.43
C SER A 391 10.93 -2.04 4.82
N ALA A 392 10.09 -2.69 4.02
CA ALA A 392 9.54 -4.01 4.29
C ALA A 392 9.65 -4.96 3.10
N SER A 393 10.50 -4.61 2.12
CA SER A 393 10.67 -5.44 0.94
C SER A 393 11.22 -6.81 1.35
N GLU A 394 10.63 -7.87 0.79
CA GLU A 394 11.15 -9.23 0.93
C GLU A 394 11.24 -9.80 2.37
N LEU A 395 10.39 -9.32 3.28
CA LEU A 395 10.32 -9.85 4.65
C LEU A 395 10.19 -11.37 4.70
N ARG A 396 9.48 -11.98 3.74
CA ARG A 396 9.33 -13.44 3.61
C ARG A 396 10.64 -14.20 3.58
N ARG A 397 11.70 -13.55 3.06
CA ARG A 397 13.00 -14.16 2.86
C ARG A 397 13.91 -13.99 4.04
N SER A 398 13.63 -12.98 4.87
CA SER A 398 14.54 -12.55 5.92
C SER A 398 14.00 -12.70 7.32
N GLY A 399 12.68 -12.87 7.47
CA GLY A 399 12.06 -12.85 8.78
C GLY A 399 10.95 -13.88 8.96
N ARG A 400 10.55 -14.07 10.21
CA ARG A 400 9.43 -14.91 10.65
C ARG A 400 8.50 -14.16 11.58
N LEU A 401 7.21 -14.47 11.49
CA LEU A 401 6.21 -14.00 12.43
C LEU A 401 6.45 -14.67 13.79
N VAL A 402 6.70 -13.89 14.82
CA VAL A 402 6.95 -14.38 16.19
C VAL A 402 5.83 -14.06 17.17
N TYR A 403 4.97 -13.10 16.81
CA TYR A 403 3.81 -12.74 17.63
C TYR A 403 2.71 -12.16 16.76
N GLN A 404 1.47 -12.54 17.09
CA GLN A 404 0.29 -11.98 16.46
C GLN A 404 -0.87 -11.99 17.43
N ASN A 405 -1.57 -10.85 17.56
CA ASN A 405 -2.74 -10.74 18.41
C ASN A 405 -3.56 -9.50 18.03
N THR A 406 -4.83 -9.51 18.36
CA THR A 406 -5.70 -8.34 18.29
C THR A 406 -5.63 -7.55 19.58
N LEU A 407 -5.28 -6.27 19.48
CA LEU A 407 -5.25 -5.32 20.59
C LEU A 407 -6.55 -4.53 20.60
N TRP A 408 -7.31 -4.67 21.67
CA TRP A 408 -8.52 -3.88 21.89
C TRP A 408 -8.16 -2.50 22.44
N LEU A 409 -8.52 -1.46 21.71
CA LEU A 409 -8.20 -0.05 22.03
C LEU A 409 -9.20 0.56 23.00
N SER A 410 -10.45 0.10 22.95
CA SER A 410 -11.52 0.57 23.82
C SER A 410 -12.25 -0.62 24.44
N LYS A 411 -11.80 -1.06 25.60
CA LYS A 411 -12.54 -2.03 26.45
C LYS A 411 -13.61 -1.34 27.28
N ASP A 412 -13.42 -0.05 27.56
CA ASP A 412 -14.35 0.77 28.33
C ASP A 412 -15.03 1.78 27.41
N SER A 413 -16.35 1.87 27.49
CA SER A 413 -17.17 2.83 26.75
C SER A 413 -16.88 4.32 27.08
N THR A 414 -15.85 4.58 27.87
CA THR A 414 -15.44 5.90 28.32
C THR A 414 -14.46 6.60 27.38
N LYS A 415 -13.78 5.87 26.47
CA LYS A 415 -12.86 6.46 25.50
C LYS A 415 -13.58 6.83 24.20
N ASP A 416 -13.40 8.06 23.79
CA ASP A 416 -13.92 8.55 22.52
C ASP A 416 -13.01 8.09 21.37
N VAL A 417 -13.37 6.98 20.71
CA VAL A 417 -12.61 6.43 19.59
C VAL A 417 -12.68 7.30 18.33
N HIS A 418 -13.52 8.34 18.31
CA HIS A 418 -13.71 9.20 17.14
C HIS A 418 -12.65 10.30 17.01
N ARG A 419 -11.69 10.34 17.93
CA ARG A 419 -10.52 11.22 17.87
C ARG A 419 -9.23 10.42 17.97
N TRP A 420 -8.12 11.06 17.62
CA TRP A 420 -6.81 10.47 17.81
C TRP A 420 -6.51 10.26 19.30
N GLU A 421 -6.26 9.01 19.66
CA GLU A 421 -5.89 8.60 21.02
C GLU A 421 -4.53 7.90 21.02
N ASP A 422 -3.73 8.20 22.05
CA ASP A 422 -2.40 7.63 22.22
C ASP A 422 -2.46 6.30 22.95
N TYR A 423 -1.69 5.34 22.44
CA TYR A 423 -1.53 3.99 22.96
C TYR A 423 -0.06 3.60 22.99
N SER A 424 0.26 2.51 23.67
CA SER A 424 1.60 1.95 23.67
C SER A 424 1.58 0.41 23.70
N ILE A 425 2.60 -0.19 23.11
CA ILE A 425 2.84 -1.63 23.13
C ILE A 425 4.15 -1.88 23.85
N ASP A 426 4.15 -2.72 24.88
CA ASP A 426 5.37 -3.23 25.51
C ASP A 426 5.74 -4.57 24.86
N LEU A 427 6.67 -4.54 23.94
CA LEU A 427 7.14 -5.74 23.24
C LEU A 427 7.91 -6.69 24.16
N ALA A 428 8.59 -6.18 25.20
CA ALA A 428 9.38 -7.01 26.10
C ALA A 428 8.55 -8.07 26.81
N GLY A 429 7.27 -7.77 27.05
CA GLY A 429 6.31 -8.73 27.62
C GLY A 429 5.70 -9.70 26.62
N LEU A 430 5.87 -9.45 25.32
CA LEU A 430 5.15 -10.20 24.26
C LEU A 430 6.06 -11.16 23.49
N ILE A 431 7.34 -10.86 23.36
CA ILE A 431 8.29 -11.63 22.57
C ILE A 431 9.54 -11.97 23.38
N ARG A 432 10.19 -13.07 23.02
CA ARG A 432 11.55 -13.36 23.49
C ARG A 432 12.54 -12.56 22.65
N GLN A 433 13.30 -11.69 23.32
CA GLN A 433 14.33 -10.90 22.67
C GLN A 433 15.53 -11.78 22.31
N GLU A 434 16.05 -11.61 21.09
CA GLU A 434 17.30 -12.21 20.64
C GLU A 434 18.28 -11.11 20.27
N PRO A 435 19.49 -11.09 20.84
CA PRO A 435 20.51 -10.11 20.49
C PRO A 435 20.82 -10.14 18.98
N GLY A 436 20.93 -8.97 18.36
CA GLY A 436 21.27 -8.85 16.93
C GLY A 436 20.12 -9.03 15.95
N ALA A 437 18.94 -9.46 16.40
CA ALA A 437 17.76 -9.56 15.56
C ALA A 437 17.09 -8.19 15.41
N ILE A 438 16.42 -7.97 14.27
CA ILE A 438 15.52 -6.82 14.04
C ILE A 438 14.08 -7.32 14.14
N TYR A 439 13.24 -6.57 14.85
CA TYR A 439 11.82 -6.87 14.95
C TYR A 439 11.03 -5.84 14.17
N ARG A 440 10.29 -6.31 13.15
CA ARG A 440 9.32 -5.46 12.47
C ARG A 440 7.97 -5.59 13.13
N VAL A 441 7.50 -4.48 13.63
CA VAL A 441 6.18 -4.35 14.27
C VAL A 441 5.22 -3.75 13.26
N ILE A 442 4.09 -4.42 13.04
CA ILE A 442 3.05 -4.00 12.09
C ILE A 442 1.75 -3.89 12.84
N LEU A 443 1.10 -2.75 12.73
CA LEU A 443 -0.27 -2.52 13.18
C LEU A 443 -1.16 -2.39 11.96
N SER A 444 -2.14 -3.25 11.84
CA SER A 444 -3.14 -3.23 10.80
C SER A 444 -4.55 -3.24 11.39
N PHE A 445 -5.56 -2.99 10.56
CA PHE A 445 -6.94 -3.00 11.03
C PHE A 445 -7.89 -3.46 9.93
N ARG A 446 -9.06 -3.93 10.34
CA ARG A 446 -10.10 -4.48 9.47
C ARG A 446 -11.36 -3.65 9.53
N GLN A 447 -12.26 -3.84 8.56
CA GLN A 447 -13.53 -3.14 8.50
C GLN A 447 -14.37 -3.36 9.76
N GLU A 448 -14.31 -4.57 10.33
CA GLU A 448 -15.06 -4.92 11.54
C GLU A 448 -14.63 -4.09 12.76
N TYR A 449 -13.39 -3.58 12.79
CA TYR A 449 -12.89 -2.76 13.88
C TYR A 449 -13.26 -1.28 13.76
N SER A 450 -13.82 -0.90 12.62
CA SER A 450 -14.09 0.50 12.30
C SER A 450 -15.26 1.06 13.10
N ALA A 451 -15.04 2.18 13.77
CA ALA A 451 -16.09 3.02 14.36
C ALA A 451 -16.67 4.03 13.37
N TYR A 452 -16.18 4.07 12.13
CA TYR A 452 -16.60 5.04 11.12
C TYR A 452 -18.08 4.90 10.77
N PRO A 453 -18.87 5.98 10.79
CA PRO A 453 -20.29 5.92 10.50
C PRO A 453 -20.52 5.77 8.99
N CYS A 454 -21.06 4.63 8.57
CA CYS A 454 -21.48 4.40 7.19
C CYS A 454 -23.00 4.38 7.11
N SER A 455 -23.56 5.17 6.19
CA SER A 455 -25.01 5.17 5.93
C SER A 455 -25.40 3.92 5.14
N GLY A 456 -26.41 3.17 5.61
CA GLY A 456 -27.05 2.09 4.85
C GLY A 456 -26.52 0.67 5.09
N THR A 457 -25.50 0.48 5.87
CA THR A 457 -25.11 -0.84 6.38
C THR A 457 -25.52 -0.94 7.85
N GLU A 458 -26.38 -1.90 8.19
CA GLU A 458 -26.44 -2.37 9.56
C GLU A 458 -25.05 -2.94 9.87
N LYS A 459 -24.22 -2.13 10.52
CA LYS A 459 -23.01 -2.65 11.16
C LYS A 459 -23.51 -3.72 12.14
N GLN A 460 -23.08 -4.94 11.96
CA GLN A 460 -23.05 -5.85 13.09
C GLN A 460 -22.26 -5.10 14.17
N LYS A 461 -22.99 -4.54 15.14
CA LYS A 461 -22.36 -4.00 16.34
C LYS A 461 -21.61 -5.16 16.94
N MET A 462 -20.28 -5.10 16.89
CA MET A 462 -19.47 -6.01 17.66
C MET A 462 -19.90 -5.81 19.11
N SER A 463 -20.62 -6.78 19.66
CA SER A 463 -20.91 -6.77 21.08
C SER A 463 -19.60 -7.08 21.78
N PHE A 464 -19.15 -6.21 22.67
CA PHE A 464 -17.97 -6.40 23.50
C PHE A 464 -18.03 -7.67 24.38
N ALA A 465 -19.15 -8.37 24.39
CA ALA A 465 -19.37 -9.62 25.09
C ALA A 465 -18.96 -10.86 24.28
N ASP A 466 -18.70 -10.71 22.97
CA ASP A 466 -18.39 -11.85 22.12
C ASP A 466 -16.87 -12.00 22.01
N ASN A 467 -16.29 -12.73 22.97
CA ASN A 467 -14.89 -13.16 22.94
C ASN A 467 -14.58 -14.10 21.75
N THR A 468 -15.53 -14.38 20.87
CA THR A 468 -15.43 -15.37 19.80
C THR A 468 -14.65 -14.87 18.58
N VAL A 469 -14.42 -13.56 18.45
CA VAL A 469 -13.54 -13.03 17.36
C VAL A 469 -12.06 -13.39 17.61
N SER A 470 -11.70 -13.75 18.85
CA SER A 470 -10.33 -14.10 19.21
C SER A 470 -9.98 -15.58 18.97
N GLU A 471 -10.96 -16.45 18.75
CA GLU A 471 -10.69 -17.89 18.60
C GLU A 471 -10.24 -18.30 17.20
N GLY A 472 -10.37 -17.44 16.21
CA GLY A 472 -9.85 -17.67 14.86
C GLY A 472 -8.42 -17.15 14.63
N LEU A 473 -7.89 -16.36 15.53
CA LEU A 473 -6.52 -15.88 15.50
C LEU A 473 -5.70 -16.78 16.44
N THR A 474 -4.96 -17.70 15.86
CA THR A 474 -4.03 -18.53 16.59
C THR A 474 -3.11 -17.63 17.41
N LYS A 475 -3.21 -17.66 18.74
CA LYS A 475 -2.19 -17.08 19.59
C LYS A 475 -0.90 -17.76 19.22
N VAL A 476 -0.05 -17.08 18.50
CA VAL A 476 1.36 -17.45 18.48
C VAL A 476 1.84 -17.13 19.89
N SER A 477 1.87 -18.13 20.76
CA SER A 477 2.25 -17.94 22.13
C SER A 477 3.70 -17.49 22.15
N GLY A 478 3.97 -16.31 22.73
CA GLY A 478 5.32 -15.80 22.89
C GLY A 478 6.28 -16.66 23.72
N ASN A 479 5.82 -17.83 24.19
CA ASN A 479 6.60 -18.83 24.91
C ASN A 479 6.79 -20.13 24.13
N SER A 480 6.14 -20.31 22.98
CA SER A 480 6.52 -21.43 22.13
C SER A 480 7.82 -21.05 21.46
N THR A 481 8.79 -21.91 21.56
CA THR A 481 9.91 -21.88 20.62
C THR A 481 9.26 -21.91 19.25
N PHE A 482 9.52 -20.87 18.47
CA PHE A 482 8.92 -20.64 17.17
C PHE A 482 9.06 -21.86 16.24
N GLU A 483 10.07 -22.68 16.49
CA GLU A 483 10.38 -23.94 15.83
C GLU A 483 9.29 -24.99 15.93
N GLU A 484 8.32 -24.84 16.86
CA GLU A 484 7.28 -25.81 17.14
C GLU A 484 5.90 -25.43 16.56
N ASN A 485 5.78 -24.26 15.91
CA ASN A 485 4.50 -23.81 15.41
C ASN A 485 4.28 -24.20 13.94
N GLU A 486 3.71 -25.38 13.73
CA GLU A 486 3.38 -25.91 12.41
C GLU A 486 2.51 -24.98 11.55
N ALA A 487 1.61 -24.20 12.18
CA ALA A 487 0.70 -23.30 11.48
C ALA A 487 1.43 -22.20 10.68
N GLU A 488 2.67 -21.85 11.05
CA GLU A 488 3.45 -20.85 10.35
C GLU A 488 4.03 -21.34 9.02
N TRP A 489 4.32 -22.63 8.94
CA TRP A 489 4.73 -23.26 7.71
C TRP A 489 3.56 -23.54 6.79
N ASP A 490 2.38 -23.75 7.36
CA ASP A 490 1.17 -24.04 6.60
C ASP A 490 0.63 -22.82 5.84
N THR A 491 0.91 -21.61 6.34
CA THR A 491 0.40 -20.35 5.77
C THR A 491 1.44 -19.22 5.71
N PRO A 492 2.68 -19.46 5.24
CA PRO A 492 3.75 -18.46 5.26
C PRO A 492 3.45 -17.22 4.42
N GLU A 493 2.67 -17.34 3.36
CA GLU A 493 2.23 -16.21 2.55
C GLU A 493 1.29 -15.27 3.27
N THR A 494 0.53 -15.69 4.29
CA THR A 494 -0.39 -14.82 5.03
C THR A 494 0.33 -13.84 5.94
N TYR A 495 1.57 -14.12 6.35
CA TYR A 495 2.40 -13.25 7.18
C TYR A 495 2.86 -12.00 6.46
N PHE A 496 2.97 -12.10 5.17
CA PHE A 496 3.60 -11.11 4.31
C PHE A 496 2.60 -10.35 3.46
N TYR A 497 1.34 -10.76 3.46
CA TYR A 497 0.23 -9.99 2.92
C TYR A 497 -0.23 -8.96 3.95
N TYR A 498 -0.44 -7.80 3.46
CA TYR A 498 -0.56 -6.49 4.08
C TYR A 498 -1.35 -6.38 5.38
N ASN A 499 -2.21 -7.26 5.73
CA ASN A 499 -2.95 -7.22 7.00
C ASN A 499 -2.88 -8.52 7.77
N GLY A 500 -1.79 -9.23 7.60
CA GLY A 500 -1.30 -10.27 8.50
C GLY A 500 -2.16 -11.52 8.68
N ASN A 501 -3.45 -11.55 8.37
CA ASN A 501 -4.31 -12.65 8.79
C ASN A 501 -5.50 -12.96 7.92
N ILE A 502 -5.73 -12.23 6.87
CA ILE A 502 -6.91 -12.47 6.04
C ILE A 502 -6.42 -12.81 4.65
N LYS A 503 -6.82 -13.98 4.15
CA LYS A 503 -6.84 -14.22 2.71
C LYS A 503 -7.68 -13.12 2.11
N MET A 504 -7.01 -12.09 1.59
CA MET A 504 -7.70 -11.03 0.89
C MET A 504 -8.19 -11.57 -0.43
N ASP A 505 -9.49 -11.55 -0.61
CA ASP A 505 -10.10 -11.80 -1.91
C ASP A 505 -9.91 -10.54 -2.78
N TRP A 506 -8.79 -10.48 -3.47
CA TRP A 506 -8.46 -9.40 -4.39
C TRP A 506 -9.47 -9.26 -5.52
N SER A 507 -10.30 -10.26 -5.80
CA SER A 507 -11.38 -10.15 -6.77
C SER A 507 -12.43 -9.12 -6.38
N GLN A 508 -12.55 -8.83 -5.10
CA GLN A 508 -13.47 -7.82 -4.53
C GLN A 508 -12.84 -6.43 -4.40
N TYR A 509 -11.54 -6.29 -4.70
CA TYR A 509 -10.87 -5.00 -4.60
C TYR A 509 -11.35 -4.04 -5.69
N ASN A 510 -11.97 -2.95 -5.28
CA ASN A 510 -12.36 -1.85 -6.15
C ASN A 510 -11.43 -0.66 -5.92
N TRP A 511 -10.55 -0.43 -6.85
CA TRP A 511 -9.60 0.68 -6.84
C TRP A 511 -10.25 2.07 -6.62
N ARG A 512 -11.42 2.31 -7.20
CA ARG A 512 -12.14 3.59 -7.06
C ARG A 512 -12.62 3.84 -5.64
N GLU A 513 -12.86 2.77 -4.89
CA GLU A 513 -13.37 2.78 -3.53
C GLU A 513 -12.28 2.67 -2.45
N ARG A 514 -11.00 2.62 -2.83
CA ARG A 514 -9.88 2.47 -1.88
C ARG A 514 -9.81 3.57 -0.81
N ASN A 515 -10.34 4.74 -1.10
CA ASN A 515 -10.40 5.87 -0.17
C ASN A 515 -11.74 6.01 0.55
N ASN A 516 -12.67 5.09 0.33
CA ASN A 516 -13.99 5.07 0.96
C ASN A 516 -13.99 4.14 2.19
N PRO A 517 -14.02 4.65 3.42
CA PRO A 517 -14.00 3.82 4.64
C PRO A 517 -15.25 2.93 4.80
N CYS A 518 -16.27 3.12 3.98
CA CYS A 518 -17.45 2.28 3.97
C CYS A 518 -17.34 1.09 3.01
N HIS A 519 -16.27 1.05 2.21
CA HIS A 519 -16.02 -0.04 1.27
C HIS A 519 -14.87 -0.94 1.75
N PRO A 520 -14.95 -2.28 1.60
CA PRO A 520 -13.90 -3.21 2.00
C PRO A 520 -12.51 -2.88 1.43
N SER A 521 -12.46 -2.34 0.20
CA SER A 521 -11.19 -1.97 -0.46
C SER A 521 -10.36 -0.95 0.32
N TYR A 522 -10.97 -0.13 1.18
CA TYR A 522 -10.24 0.79 2.05
C TYR A 522 -9.32 0.04 3.01
N TYR A 523 -9.79 -1.07 3.55
CA TYR A 523 -9.08 -1.90 4.54
C TYR A 523 -8.12 -2.90 3.90
N MET A 524 -8.17 -3.04 2.58
CA MET A 524 -7.27 -3.90 1.81
C MET A 524 -6.02 -3.16 1.33
N ASP A 525 -5.94 -1.85 1.50
CA ASP A 525 -4.80 -1.05 1.07
C ASP A 525 -3.65 -1.18 2.10
N SER A 526 -2.48 -1.60 1.61
CA SER A 526 -1.26 -1.76 2.43
C SER A 526 -0.78 -0.47 3.09
N ASP A 527 -1.05 0.66 2.45
CA ASP A 527 -0.62 1.97 2.92
C ASP A 527 -1.38 2.40 4.20
N ARG A 528 -2.38 1.61 4.63
CA ARG A 528 -3.15 1.85 5.86
C ARG A 528 -2.53 1.22 7.11
N ALA A 529 -1.64 0.26 6.93
CA ALA A 529 -0.92 -0.33 8.05
C ALA A 529 0.22 0.58 8.51
N ALA A 530 0.36 0.77 9.82
CA ALA A 530 1.50 1.45 10.41
C ALA A 530 2.56 0.43 10.81
N SER A 531 3.84 0.72 10.56
CA SER A 531 4.90 -0.20 10.92
C SER A 531 6.21 0.50 11.28
N CYS A 532 6.98 -0.13 12.16
CA CYS A 532 8.34 0.28 12.50
C CYS A 532 9.25 -0.94 12.64
N ASN A 533 10.55 -0.73 12.50
CA ASN A 533 11.58 -1.73 12.84
C ASN A 533 12.23 -1.33 14.16
N VAL A 534 12.49 -2.34 15.02
CA VAL A 534 13.05 -2.17 16.37
C VAL A 534 14.25 -3.07 16.53
#